data_963137b01acf467bfdbd6909cff0365f
#
_entry.id   963137b01acf467bfdbd6909cff0365f
#
_cell.length_a   1.000
_cell.length_b   1.000
_cell.length_c   1.000
_cell.angle_alpha   90.00
_cell.angle_beta   90.00
_cell.angle_gamma   90.00
#
_symmetry.space_group_name_H-M   'P 1'
#
loop_
_entity.id
_entity.type
_entity.pdbx_description
1 polymer ?
#
loop_
_entity_poly.entity_id
_entity_poly.type
_entity_poly.pdbx_seq_one_letter_code
_entity_poly.pdbx_strand_id
1 'polypeptide(L)'
;MSLRNRVGVAAAALLLPAPALLAADNTDQRQSLEELRNTVVNLLQALVDKHLLTREQAEALVKQAQDKASADAAVSAAKRAAEGKEEENAVRVPYVPQIVKEEIAHQVATDLGPSVKKEVVDEVSSKGGLYSALPEWVQRMRWTGDIRLRAEGDDFANDNATNSYLDFNQINSKGGIAKAGPLALLNTTEDQTRLRVRVRFGFDTDLGSGWSTGVRLATGSIGEVIATTNQTLGTYGAGYTITFDQAYLKWTGQSSGGDHVFTTYGGRFANPWLATDLVWYNDLTFEGVVGSYRWDMAADDEYPHNLFATVAALPLSSFSPSDPNSTNQQKWLLGGQLGIDLHFENDNRLRFAAAYYDYRRTVGQRNAPESTLLNWTAPAFVQKGNTMFDISNTVDPTVNLFALASQYRIVDLLAIGDLAVFSHYSVGLTLEALENVGFKTADVQARTGTYVAPRTRGYRADVGFGTTTPPAFGAWHGAIGYRYLQRDAVLDAFNDEDFHLGGTDARGYTATFDYWLSPRVWLRLKYLSANEIDGPRLGIDVWQVDVNAQF
;
A
#
# COMPACT_ATOMS: atom_id res chain seq x y z
N MET A 1 -19.93 -43.42 15.40
CA MET A 1 -21.08 -42.53 15.53
C MET A 1 -20.54 -41.11 15.53
N SER A 2 -20.46 -40.49 14.35
CA SER A 2 -21.42 -39.58 13.71
C SER A 2 -21.62 -38.30 14.54
N LEU A 3 -21.18 -37.11 14.13
CA LEU A 3 -21.62 -36.30 13.00
C LEU A 3 -20.68 -35.12 12.73
N ARG A 4 -20.40 -34.90 11.47
CA ARG A 4 -19.77 -33.74 10.87
C ARG A 4 -20.75 -32.55 10.82
N ASN A 5 -20.29 -31.33 11.09
CA ASN A 5 -20.92 -30.15 10.52
C ASN A 5 -19.85 -29.26 9.87
N ARG A 6 -19.91 -29.21 8.56
CA ARG A 6 -19.17 -28.26 7.70
C ARG A 6 -20.03 -27.01 7.56
N VAL A 7 -19.48 -25.86 7.86
CA VAL A 7 -20.02 -24.57 7.41
C VAL A 7 -19.13 -24.10 6.25
N GLY A 8 -19.67 -24.17 5.05
CA GLY A 8 -19.04 -23.65 3.84
C GLY A 8 -19.34 -22.16 3.70
N VAL A 9 -18.31 -21.36 3.51
CA VAL A 9 -18.42 -19.96 3.05
C VAL A 9 -18.47 -20.00 1.52
N ALA A 10 -19.60 -19.60 0.95
CA ALA A 10 -19.79 -19.45 -0.49
C ALA A 10 -19.24 -18.09 -0.95
N ALA A 11 -18.20 -18.11 -1.76
CA ALA A 11 -17.76 -16.96 -2.56
C ALA A 11 -18.65 -16.87 -3.81
N ALA A 12 -19.40 -15.79 -3.96
CA ALA A 12 -20.19 -15.51 -5.16
C ALA A 12 -19.27 -14.91 -6.24
N ALA A 13 -18.94 -15.70 -7.24
CA ALA A 13 -18.33 -15.25 -8.49
C ALA A 13 -19.45 -14.82 -9.46
N LEU A 14 -19.42 -13.57 -9.89
CA LEU A 14 -20.25 -13.06 -11.00
C LEU A 14 -19.67 -13.55 -12.32
N LEU A 15 -20.29 -14.55 -12.91
CA LEU A 15 -20.12 -14.97 -14.31
C LEU A 15 -21.43 -14.66 -15.04
N LEU A 16 -21.37 -13.78 -16.03
CA LEU A 16 -22.44 -13.55 -17.00
C LEU A 16 -22.46 -14.74 -17.98
N PRO A 17 -23.61 -15.38 -18.23
CA PRO A 17 -23.78 -16.24 -19.39
C PRO A 17 -24.54 -15.55 -20.52
N ALA A 18 -24.12 -15.82 -21.74
CA ALA A 18 -24.82 -15.52 -22.98
C ALA A 18 -26.16 -16.30 -23.08
N PRO A 19 -27.14 -15.82 -23.88
CA PRO A 19 -28.51 -16.28 -23.80
C PRO A 19 -28.73 -17.59 -24.50
N ALA A 20 -29.25 -18.58 -23.76
CA ALA A 20 -29.93 -19.72 -24.33
C ALA A 20 -31.45 -19.48 -24.25
N LEU A 21 -32.11 -19.41 -25.41
CA LEU A 21 -33.57 -19.46 -25.56
C LEU A 21 -34.11 -20.76 -24.98
N LEU A 22 -34.96 -20.68 -23.94
CA LEU A 22 -36.02 -21.67 -23.71
C LEU A 22 -37.13 -21.06 -22.85
N ALA A 23 -38.36 -21.36 -23.20
CA ALA A 23 -39.64 -20.88 -22.73
C ALA A 23 -39.72 -20.50 -21.24
N ALA A 24 -39.99 -19.23 -20.94
CA ALA A 24 -40.33 -18.76 -19.60
C ALA A 24 -41.83 -18.89 -19.35
N ASP A 25 -42.15 -19.40 -18.18
CA ASP A 25 -43.46 -19.72 -17.66
C ASP A 25 -44.31 -18.46 -17.48
N ASN A 26 -45.60 -18.53 -17.80
CA ASN A 26 -46.57 -17.44 -17.76
C ASN A 26 -46.81 -16.82 -16.36
N THR A 27 -46.28 -17.42 -15.31
CA THR A 27 -46.40 -16.98 -13.92
C THR A 27 -45.45 -15.83 -13.61
N ASP A 28 -44.19 -15.92 -14.05
CA ASP A 28 -43.15 -14.90 -13.79
C ASP A 28 -43.45 -13.56 -14.50
N GLN A 29 -44.05 -13.61 -15.68
CA GLN A 29 -44.44 -12.42 -16.42
C GLN A 29 -45.65 -11.68 -15.78
N ARG A 30 -46.59 -12.40 -15.16
CA ARG A 30 -47.66 -11.78 -14.39
C ARG A 30 -47.16 -11.13 -13.11
N GLN A 31 -46.23 -11.77 -12.44
CA GLN A 31 -45.64 -11.27 -11.20
C GLN A 31 -44.82 -9.98 -11.45
N SER A 32 -44.01 -9.94 -12.49
CA SER A 32 -43.25 -8.75 -12.88
C SER A 32 -44.13 -7.58 -13.35
N LEU A 33 -45.32 -7.84 -13.96
CA LEU A 33 -46.30 -6.83 -14.33
C LEU A 33 -47.01 -6.26 -13.09
N GLU A 34 -47.36 -7.08 -12.10
CA GLU A 34 -47.92 -6.63 -10.84
C GLU A 34 -46.91 -5.80 -10.03
N GLU A 35 -45.65 -6.20 -10.01
CA GLU A 35 -44.55 -5.47 -9.37
C GLU A 35 -44.33 -4.09 -10.04
N LEU A 36 -44.36 -4.03 -11.39
CA LEU A 36 -44.23 -2.79 -12.11
C LEU A 36 -45.43 -1.88 -11.84
N ARG A 37 -46.67 -2.42 -11.83
CA ARG A 37 -47.87 -1.67 -11.51
C ARG A 37 -47.82 -1.11 -10.09
N ASN A 38 -47.42 -1.92 -9.13
CA ASN A 38 -47.28 -1.51 -7.72
C ASN A 38 -46.21 -0.42 -7.58
N THR A 39 -45.10 -0.55 -8.29
CA THR A 39 -44.03 0.46 -8.30
C THR A 39 -44.52 1.79 -8.87
N VAL A 40 -45.25 1.79 -9.97
CA VAL A 40 -45.83 3.03 -10.56
C VAL A 40 -46.87 3.66 -9.64
N VAL A 41 -47.74 2.87 -9.01
CA VAL A 41 -48.74 3.38 -8.06
C VAL A 41 -48.05 3.97 -6.82
N ASN A 42 -47.04 3.31 -6.27
CA ASN A 42 -46.27 3.80 -5.12
C ASN A 42 -45.51 5.08 -5.48
N LEU A 43 -44.96 5.17 -6.68
CA LEU A 43 -44.26 6.37 -7.15
C LEU A 43 -45.24 7.58 -7.31
N LEU A 44 -46.43 7.36 -7.88
CA LEU A 44 -47.47 8.39 -7.97
C LEU A 44 -47.96 8.81 -6.60
N GLN A 45 -48.13 7.87 -5.67
CA GLN A 45 -48.52 8.18 -4.30
C GLN A 45 -47.44 9.01 -3.60
N ALA A 46 -46.15 8.62 -3.73
CA ALA A 46 -45.03 9.36 -3.16
C ALA A 46 -44.92 10.80 -3.74
N LEU A 47 -45.24 11.00 -5.03
CA LEU A 47 -45.26 12.33 -5.65
C LEU A 47 -46.41 13.18 -5.11
N VAL A 48 -47.59 12.59 -4.84
CA VAL A 48 -48.71 13.27 -4.20
C VAL A 48 -48.40 13.62 -2.74
N ASP A 49 -47.82 12.69 -1.97
CA ASP A 49 -47.44 12.89 -0.58
C ASP A 49 -46.36 13.96 -0.40
N LYS A 50 -45.49 14.12 -1.43
CA LYS A 50 -44.48 15.18 -1.48
C LYS A 50 -44.98 16.50 -2.03
N HIS A 51 -46.27 16.62 -2.31
CA HIS A 51 -46.92 17.81 -2.90
C HIS A 51 -46.37 18.24 -4.28
N LEU A 52 -45.70 17.33 -5.00
CA LEU A 52 -45.17 17.56 -6.34
C LEU A 52 -46.26 17.37 -7.43
N LEU A 53 -47.33 16.62 -7.11
CA LEU A 53 -48.51 16.44 -7.91
C LEU A 53 -49.75 16.59 -7.04
N THR A 54 -50.81 17.22 -7.59
CA THR A 54 -52.11 17.16 -6.92
C THR A 54 -52.74 15.79 -7.18
N ARG A 55 -53.62 15.35 -6.29
CA ARG A 55 -54.34 14.08 -6.44
C ARG A 55 -55.11 14.00 -7.76
N GLU A 56 -55.70 15.12 -8.19
CA GLU A 56 -56.42 15.26 -9.44
C GLU A 56 -55.51 15.11 -10.67
N GLN A 57 -54.27 15.62 -10.58
CA GLN A 57 -53.26 15.46 -11.63
C GLN A 57 -52.79 14.01 -11.75
N ALA A 58 -52.57 13.32 -10.62
CA ALA A 58 -52.20 11.93 -10.61
C ALA A 58 -53.30 11.02 -11.17
N GLU A 59 -54.57 11.26 -10.82
CA GLU A 59 -55.73 10.55 -11.36
C GLU A 59 -55.93 10.82 -12.87
N ALA A 60 -55.69 12.06 -13.33
CA ALA A 60 -55.73 12.41 -14.74
C ALA A 60 -54.65 11.68 -15.56
N LEU A 61 -53.43 11.58 -15.04
CA LEU A 61 -52.32 10.83 -15.66
C LEU A 61 -52.62 9.33 -15.79
N VAL A 62 -53.18 8.73 -14.75
CA VAL A 62 -53.60 7.32 -14.79
C VAL A 62 -54.71 7.09 -15.81
N LYS A 63 -55.68 7.97 -15.85
CA LYS A 63 -56.81 7.90 -16.82
C LYS A 63 -56.30 8.08 -18.26
N GLN A 64 -55.44 9.06 -18.50
CA GLN A 64 -54.84 9.30 -19.82
C GLN A 64 -54.01 8.10 -20.29
N ALA A 65 -53.26 7.47 -19.41
CA ALA A 65 -52.51 6.25 -19.71
C ALA A 65 -53.41 5.06 -20.03
N GLN A 66 -54.56 4.92 -19.32
CA GLN A 66 -55.56 3.89 -19.58
C GLN A 66 -56.30 4.11 -20.91
N ASP A 67 -56.69 5.35 -21.20
CA ASP A 67 -57.38 5.71 -22.45
C ASP A 67 -56.47 5.49 -23.67
N LYS A 68 -55.18 5.82 -23.54
CA LYS A 68 -54.20 5.60 -24.61
C LYS A 68 -53.90 4.12 -24.81
N ALA A 69 -53.77 3.33 -23.73
CA ALA A 69 -53.58 1.88 -23.81
C ALA A 69 -54.80 1.18 -24.46
N SER A 70 -56.04 1.64 -24.19
CA SER A 70 -57.24 1.09 -24.80
C SER A 70 -57.36 1.46 -26.28
N ALA A 71 -56.96 2.69 -26.68
CA ALA A 71 -56.91 3.10 -28.08
C ALA A 71 -55.89 2.29 -28.90
N ASP A 72 -54.68 2.08 -28.34
CA ASP A 72 -53.63 1.30 -28.99
C ASP A 72 -54.00 -0.20 -29.10
N ALA A 73 -54.72 -0.74 -28.11
CA ALA A 73 -55.29 -2.08 -28.17
C ALA A 73 -56.34 -2.23 -29.26
N ALA A 74 -57.21 -1.21 -29.44
CA ALA A 74 -58.23 -1.20 -30.50
C ALA A 74 -57.63 -1.11 -31.92
N VAL A 75 -56.58 -0.27 -32.11
CA VAL A 75 -55.83 -0.19 -33.38
C VAL A 75 -55.11 -1.50 -33.68
N SER A 76 -54.52 -2.13 -32.67
CA SER A 76 -53.88 -3.44 -32.84
C SER A 76 -54.83 -4.56 -33.12
N ALA A 77 -56.03 -4.54 -32.57
CA ALA A 77 -57.12 -5.50 -32.88
C ALA A 77 -57.67 -5.33 -34.31
N ALA A 78 -57.85 -4.08 -34.77
CA ALA A 78 -58.28 -3.76 -36.14
C ALA A 78 -57.23 -4.23 -37.17
N LYS A 79 -55.93 -4.08 -36.89
CA LYS A 79 -54.85 -4.52 -37.76
C LYS A 79 -54.77 -6.03 -37.86
N ARG A 80 -55.06 -6.79 -36.76
CA ARG A 80 -55.13 -8.28 -36.76
C ARG A 80 -56.31 -8.84 -37.50
N ALA A 81 -57.46 -8.15 -37.46
CA ALA A 81 -58.64 -8.54 -38.23
C ALA A 81 -58.39 -8.45 -39.75
N ALA A 82 -57.44 -7.57 -40.17
CA ALA A 82 -57.08 -7.40 -41.59
C ALA A 82 -56.04 -8.43 -42.08
N GLU A 83 -55.28 -9.11 -41.20
CA GLU A 83 -54.15 -10.02 -41.54
C GLU A 83 -54.45 -11.52 -41.40
N GLY A 84 -55.64 -11.91 -40.97
CA GLY A 84 -56.22 -13.29 -41.11
C GLY A 84 -55.36 -14.46 -40.61
N LYS A 85 -54.75 -14.38 -39.43
CA LYS A 85 -54.10 -15.53 -38.79
C LYS A 85 -54.48 -15.60 -37.30
N GLU A 86 -55.25 -16.67 -36.98
CA GLU A 86 -55.47 -17.13 -35.62
C GLU A 86 -54.22 -17.84 -35.12
N GLU A 87 -53.57 -17.28 -34.07
CA GLU A 87 -52.69 -18.01 -33.17
C GLU A 87 -53.19 -17.88 -31.74
N GLU A 88 -53.56 -19.03 -31.19
CA GLU A 88 -54.13 -19.24 -29.89
C GLU A 88 -53.08 -19.02 -28.78
N ASN A 89 -53.43 -18.25 -27.71
CA ASN A 89 -52.73 -18.13 -26.42
C ASN A 89 -51.36 -17.48 -26.33
N ALA A 90 -51.25 -16.19 -26.68
CA ALA A 90 -50.13 -15.36 -26.18
C ALA A 90 -50.66 -14.14 -25.41
N VAL A 91 -50.33 -14.07 -24.12
CA VAL A 91 -50.52 -12.81 -23.32
C VAL A 91 -49.54 -11.78 -23.84
N ARG A 92 -50.03 -10.82 -24.64
CA ARG A 92 -49.17 -9.74 -25.17
C ARG A 92 -49.17 -8.55 -24.22
N VAL A 93 -48.00 -8.29 -23.63
CA VAL A 93 -47.70 -7.02 -22.98
C VAL A 93 -47.71 -5.92 -24.03
N PRO A 94 -48.41 -4.77 -23.82
CA PRO A 94 -48.37 -3.67 -24.78
C PRO A 94 -46.92 -3.16 -24.90
N TYR A 95 -46.33 -3.37 -26.07
CA TYR A 95 -45.01 -2.80 -26.39
C TYR A 95 -45.14 -1.30 -26.47
N VAL A 96 -44.46 -0.57 -25.58
CA VAL A 96 -44.31 0.88 -25.70
C VAL A 96 -43.22 1.14 -26.75
N PRO A 97 -43.58 1.70 -27.91
CA PRO A 97 -42.61 1.99 -28.96
C PRO A 97 -41.47 2.86 -28.44
N GLN A 98 -40.28 2.66 -28.95
CA GLN A 98 -39.08 3.41 -28.57
C GLN A 98 -39.27 4.94 -28.66
N ILE A 99 -39.99 5.39 -29.72
CA ILE A 99 -40.36 6.78 -29.94
C ILE A 99 -41.19 7.37 -28.79
N VAL A 100 -42.10 6.60 -28.20
CA VAL A 100 -42.92 7.07 -27.06
C VAL A 100 -42.08 7.13 -25.79
N LYS A 101 -41.11 6.26 -25.61
CA LYS A 101 -40.15 6.34 -24.50
C LYS A 101 -39.24 7.55 -24.64
N GLU A 102 -38.78 7.84 -25.84
CA GLU A 102 -37.95 9.02 -26.14
C GLU A 102 -38.74 10.33 -26.01
N GLU A 103 -40.01 10.36 -26.45
CA GLU A 103 -40.91 11.50 -26.28
C GLU A 103 -41.22 11.79 -24.80
N ILE A 104 -41.54 10.74 -24.01
CA ILE A 104 -41.76 10.87 -22.56
C ILE A 104 -40.47 11.30 -21.87
N ALA A 105 -39.32 10.72 -22.23
CA ALA A 105 -38.03 11.09 -21.67
C ALA A 105 -37.67 12.55 -22.01
N HIS A 106 -37.98 12.99 -23.25
CA HIS A 106 -37.75 14.37 -23.69
C HIS A 106 -38.70 15.36 -22.99
N GLN A 107 -40.00 15.03 -22.86
CA GLN A 107 -40.96 15.84 -22.13
C GLN A 107 -40.61 15.95 -20.63
N VAL A 108 -40.29 14.85 -19.98
CA VAL A 108 -39.84 14.85 -18.58
C VAL A 108 -38.52 15.63 -18.40
N ALA A 109 -37.58 15.50 -19.32
CA ALA A 109 -36.34 16.27 -19.30
C ALA A 109 -36.57 17.78 -19.55
N THR A 110 -37.54 18.15 -20.38
CA THR A 110 -37.81 19.54 -20.76
C THR A 110 -38.70 20.27 -19.75
N ASP A 111 -39.72 19.60 -19.22
CA ASP A 111 -40.74 20.24 -18.37
C ASP A 111 -40.40 20.12 -16.86
N LEU A 112 -39.84 19.01 -16.45
CA LEU A 112 -39.47 18.75 -15.06
C LEU A 112 -37.96 18.90 -14.77
N GLY A 113 -37.14 18.73 -15.81
CA GLY A 113 -35.67 18.75 -15.67
C GLY A 113 -35.12 20.04 -15.04
N PRO A 114 -35.54 21.23 -15.47
CA PRO A 114 -35.05 22.50 -14.92
C PRO A 114 -35.51 22.76 -13.48
N SER A 115 -36.75 22.43 -13.12
CA SER A 115 -37.30 22.65 -11.80
C SER A 115 -36.75 21.65 -10.77
N VAL A 116 -36.71 20.36 -11.11
CA VAL A 116 -36.13 19.32 -10.27
C VAL A 116 -34.63 19.53 -10.12
N LYS A 117 -33.93 19.89 -11.18
CA LYS A 117 -32.51 20.21 -11.13
C LYS A 117 -32.24 21.42 -10.23
N LYS A 118 -33.04 22.45 -10.30
CA LYS A 118 -32.91 23.64 -9.47
C LYS A 118 -33.23 23.33 -8.01
N GLU A 119 -34.33 22.61 -7.73
CA GLU A 119 -34.76 22.27 -6.37
C GLU A 119 -33.76 21.29 -5.69
N VAL A 120 -33.27 20.29 -6.42
CA VAL A 120 -32.20 19.38 -5.93
C VAL A 120 -30.90 20.15 -5.75
N VAL A 121 -30.52 21.05 -6.63
CA VAL A 121 -29.30 21.86 -6.48
C VAL A 121 -29.45 22.84 -5.31
N ASP A 122 -30.62 23.48 -5.15
CA ASP A 122 -30.88 24.42 -4.05
C ASP A 122 -30.95 23.66 -2.70
N GLU A 123 -31.57 22.49 -2.63
CA GLU A 123 -31.63 21.66 -1.42
C GLU A 123 -30.25 21.06 -1.06
N VAL A 124 -29.50 20.58 -2.05
CA VAL A 124 -28.14 20.09 -1.88
C VAL A 124 -27.21 21.23 -1.48
N SER A 125 -27.36 22.42 -2.05
CA SER A 125 -26.55 23.59 -1.71
C SER A 125 -26.90 24.16 -0.34
N SER A 126 -28.17 24.18 0.05
CA SER A 126 -28.63 24.67 1.35
C SER A 126 -28.24 23.76 2.52
N LYS A 127 -28.04 22.46 2.26
CA LYS A 127 -27.60 21.46 3.24
C LYS A 127 -26.08 21.21 3.23
N GLY A 128 -25.27 22.07 2.62
CA GLY A 128 -23.80 21.91 2.57
C GLY A 128 -23.29 20.99 1.46
N GLY A 129 -24.11 20.74 0.43
CA GLY A 129 -23.73 19.97 -0.75
C GLY A 129 -23.99 18.46 -0.63
N LEU A 130 -23.70 17.74 -1.69
CA LEU A 130 -23.83 16.26 -1.74
C LEU A 130 -23.08 15.55 -0.61
N TYR A 131 -22.01 16.18 -0.12
CA TYR A 131 -21.19 15.63 0.95
C TYR A 131 -21.96 15.49 2.28
N SER A 132 -22.83 16.44 2.61
CA SER A 132 -23.64 16.40 3.84
C SER A 132 -24.79 15.38 3.80
N ALA A 133 -25.17 14.90 2.60
CA ALA A 133 -26.15 13.84 2.43
C ALA A 133 -25.56 12.44 2.59
N LEU A 134 -24.22 12.31 2.61
CA LEU A 134 -23.54 11.04 2.85
C LEU A 134 -23.63 10.64 4.34
N PRO A 135 -23.60 9.33 4.65
CA PRO A 135 -23.51 8.88 6.03
C PRO A 135 -22.30 9.52 6.76
N GLU A 136 -22.45 9.82 8.05
CA GLU A 136 -21.40 10.50 8.82
C GLU A 136 -20.02 9.84 8.74
N TRP A 137 -19.95 8.51 8.70
CA TRP A 137 -18.69 7.79 8.60
C TRP A 137 -17.98 8.04 7.27
N VAL A 138 -18.73 8.25 6.15
CA VAL A 138 -18.18 8.64 4.84
C VAL A 138 -17.67 10.08 4.86
N GLN A 139 -18.39 10.99 5.56
CA GLN A 139 -17.96 12.38 5.71
C GLN A 139 -16.67 12.51 6.51
N ARG A 140 -16.35 11.53 7.37
CA ARG A 140 -15.12 11.46 8.15
C ARG A 140 -13.95 10.80 7.41
N MET A 141 -14.19 10.25 6.20
CA MET A 141 -13.12 9.69 5.38
C MET A 141 -12.25 10.77 4.75
N ARG A 142 -10.96 10.62 4.91
CA ARG A 142 -9.93 11.44 4.25
C ARG A 142 -9.24 10.57 3.21
N TRP A 143 -9.54 10.84 1.95
CA TRP A 143 -8.93 10.15 0.84
C TRP A 143 -7.53 10.68 0.59
N THR A 144 -6.59 9.79 0.34
CA THR A 144 -5.20 10.13 0.07
C THR A 144 -4.67 9.26 -1.06
N GLY A 145 -3.75 9.80 -1.83
CA GLY A 145 -3.10 9.02 -2.85
C GLY A 145 -1.87 9.71 -3.41
N ASP A 146 -1.00 8.94 -4.04
CA ASP A 146 0.13 9.43 -4.78
C ASP A 146 0.39 8.59 -6.03
N ILE A 147 0.95 9.26 -7.03
CA ILE A 147 1.44 8.65 -8.26
C ILE A 147 2.87 9.11 -8.45
N ARG A 148 3.78 8.17 -8.75
CA ARG A 148 5.15 8.43 -9.15
C ARG A 148 5.42 7.75 -10.49
N LEU A 149 5.89 8.50 -11.45
CA LEU A 149 6.48 8.00 -12.67
C LEU A 149 7.98 8.16 -12.55
N ARG A 150 8.74 7.09 -12.76
CA ARG A 150 10.20 7.06 -12.61
C ARG A 150 10.86 6.55 -13.88
N ALA A 151 11.86 7.28 -14.37
CA ALA A 151 12.90 6.75 -15.23
C ALA A 151 14.13 6.46 -14.35
N GLU A 152 14.67 5.25 -14.46
CA GLU A 152 15.78 4.76 -13.65
C GLU A 152 16.81 4.09 -14.52
N GLY A 153 18.09 4.39 -14.29
CA GLY A 153 19.22 3.73 -14.93
C GLY A 153 20.24 3.26 -13.91
N ASP A 154 20.72 2.04 -14.13
CA ASP A 154 21.76 1.39 -13.35
C ASP A 154 22.98 1.27 -14.26
N ASP A 155 24.04 2.00 -14.00
CA ASP A 155 25.30 2.01 -14.74
C ASP A 155 26.38 1.29 -13.94
N PHE A 156 26.84 0.14 -14.42
CA PHE A 156 27.82 -0.69 -13.73
C PHE A 156 29.26 -0.32 -14.10
N ALA A 157 30.16 -0.36 -13.12
CA ALA A 157 31.57 -0.14 -13.37
C ALA A 157 32.17 -1.27 -14.25
N ASN A 158 33.00 -0.91 -15.23
CA ASN A 158 33.57 -1.86 -16.18
C ASN A 158 34.50 -2.91 -15.55
N ASP A 159 34.99 -2.68 -14.33
CA ASP A 159 35.89 -3.56 -13.59
C ASP A 159 35.18 -4.40 -12.52
N ASN A 160 33.84 -4.44 -12.59
CA ASN A 160 33.05 -5.27 -11.68
C ASN A 160 33.33 -6.76 -11.84
N ALA A 161 33.33 -7.47 -10.72
CA ALA A 161 33.53 -8.92 -10.70
C ALA A 161 32.31 -9.63 -11.32
N THR A 162 32.55 -10.43 -12.34
CA THR A 162 31.52 -11.24 -13.00
C THR A 162 31.17 -12.46 -12.20
N ASN A 163 29.88 -12.84 -12.16
CA ASN A 163 29.39 -14.07 -11.54
C ASN A 163 29.80 -14.27 -10.06
N SER A 164 29.94 -13.18 -9.31
CA SER A 164 30.50 -13.20 -7.96
C SER A 164 29.49 -12.97 -6.86
N TYR A 165 28.28 -12.53 -7.22
CA TYR A 165 27.20 -12.27 -6.26
C TYR A 165 26.03 -13.21 -6.48
N LEU A 166 25.72 -14.02 -5.45
CA LEU A 166 24.58 -14.93 -5.46
C LEU A 166 23.30 -14.17 -5.12
N ASP A 167 22.26 -14.43 -5.89
CA ASP A 167 20.90 -14.02 -5.55
C ASP A 167 20.27 -15.07 -4.61
N PHE A 168 20.51 -14.93 -3.32
CA PHE A 168 19.98 -15.85 -2.31
C PHE A 168 18.46 -15.87 -2.28
N ASN A 169 17.80 -14.77 -2.65
CA ASN A 169 16.34 -14.71 -2.73
C ASN A 169 15.81 -15.64 -3.83
N GLN A 170 16.38 -15.57 -5.04
CA GLN A 170 16.02 -16.47 -6.14
C GLN A 170 16.40 -17.92 -5.84
N ILE A 171 17.59 -18.16 -5.28
CA ILE A 171 18.05 -19.52 -4.91
C ILE A 171 17.06 -20.14 -3.92
N ASN A 172 16.72 -19.44 -2.85
CA ASN A 172 15.79 -19.94 -1.83
C ASN A 172 14.38 -20.16 -2.40
N SER A 173 13.86 -19.21 -3.19
CA SER A 173 12.51 -19.29 -3.77
C SER A 173 12.36 -20.44 -4.75
N LYS A 174 13.41 -20.78 -5.50
CA LYS A 174 13.43 -21.91 -6.46
C LYS A 174 13.79 -23.25 -5.80
N GLY A 175 14.29 -23.25 -4.58
CA GLY A 175 14.69 -24.46 -3.84
C GLY A 175 16.04 -25.02 -4.29
N GLY A 176 17.01 -24.14 -4.57
CA GLY A 176 18.40 -24.48 -4.83
C GLY A 176 19.02 -23.76 -6.02
N ILE A 177 20.35 -23.67 -6.00
CA ILE A 177 21.15 -22.93 -6.98
C ILE A 177 20.97 -23.48 -8.41
N ALA A 178 20.91 -24.80 -8.59
CA ALA A 178 20.71 -25.42 -9.89
C ALA A 178 19.30 -25.15 -10.46
N LYS A 179 18.29 -25.03 -9.59
CA LYS A 179 16.92 -24.73 -10.00
C LYS A 179 16.73 -23.24 -10.32
N ALA A 180 17.48 -22.37 -9.66
CA ALA A 180 17.52 -20.94 -9.98
C ALA A 180 18.20 -20.68 -11.33
N GLY A 181 19.16 -21.53 -11.73
CA GLY A 181 19.86 -21.43 -13.00
C GLY A 181 20.53 -20.06 -13.18
N PRO A 182 20.31 -19.36 -14.31
CA PRO A 182 20.88 -18.01 -14.52
C PRO A 182 20.44 -16.98 -13.49
N LEU A 183 19.28 -17.16 -12.87
CA LEU A 183 18.76 -16.27 -11.82
C LEU A 183 19.45 -16.45 -10.45
N ALA A 184 20.34 -17.43 -10.32
CA ALA A 184 21.13 -17.62 -9.09
C ALA A 184 22.19 -16.54 -8.88
N LEU A 185 22.42 -15.69 -9.88
CA LEU A 185 23.42 -14.62 -9.84
C LEU A 185 22.75 -13.27 -10.05
N LEU A 186 23.22 -12.28 -9.28
CA LEU A 186 22.83 -10.88 -9.51
C LEU A 186 23.53 -10.37 -10.79
N ASN A 187 22.86 -9.52 -11.53
CA ASN A 187 23.50 -8.74 -12.58
C ASN A 187 24.42 -7.69 -11.93
N THR A 188 25.69 -7.72 -12.28
CA THR A 188 26.72 -6.81 -11.77
C THR A 188 27.52 -6.13 -12.87
N THR A 189 27.18 -6.36 -14.16
CA THR A 189 27.98 -5.92 -15.31
C THR A 189 27.16 -5.30 -16.44
N GLU A 190 25.88 -5.64 -16.57
CA GLU A 190 25.07 -5.18 -17.70
C GLU A 190 24.19 -4.01 -17.27
N ASP A 191 24.44 -2.85 -17.87
CA ASP A 191 23.68 -1.63 -17.64
C ASP A 191 22.19 -1.83 -17.94
N GLN A 192 21.33 -1.19 -17.13
CA GLN A 192 19.89 -1.30 -17.25
C GLN A 192 19.21 0.06 -17.24
N THR A 193 18.19 0.21 -18.05
CA THR A 193 17.28 1.36 -17.98
C THR A 193 15.84 0.86 -17.84
N ARG A 194 15.12 1.39 -16.87
CA ARG A 194 13.75 0.98 -16.54
C ARG A 194 12.83 2.18 -16.41
N LEU A 195 11.59 1.99 -16.85
CA LEU A 195 10.49 2.89 -16.49
C LEU A 195 9.66 2.20 -15.42
N ARG A 196 9.37 2.91 -14.34
CA ARG A 196 8.63 2.37 -13.20
C ARG A 196 7.45 3.29 -12.85
N VAL A 197 6.38 2.71 -12.34
CA VAL A 197 5.22 3.44 -11.81
C VAL A 197 4.97 3.01 -10.38
N ARG A 198 4.55 3.95 -9.55
CA ARG A 198 3.96 3.70 -8.24
C ARG A 198 2.63 4.40 -8.18
N VAL A 199 1.60 3.68 -7.79
CA VAL A 199 0.29 4.23 -7.46
C VAL A 199 -0.09 3.74 -6.07
N ARG A 200 -0.38 4.66 -5.17
CA ARG A 200 -0.94 4.36 -3.86
C ARG A 200 -2.23 5.15 -3.70
N PHE A 201 -3.26 4.48 -3.22
CA PHE A 201 -4.56 5.07 -2.99
C PHE A 201 -5.19 4.48 -1.73
N GLY A 202 -5.72 5.32 -0.86
CA GLY A 202 -6.27 4.88 0.40
C GLY A 202 -7.17 5.91 1.05
N PHE A 203 -7.61 5.59 2.24
CA PHE A 203 -8.34 6.49 3.11
C PHE A 203 -8.02 6.23 4.58
N ASP A 204 -8.17 7.27 5.36
CA ASP A 204 -8.24 7.22 6.81
C ASP A 204 -9.61 7.70 7.26
N THR A 205 -10.20 7.08 8.28
CA THR A 205 -11.47 7.51 8.83
C THR A 205 -11.45 7.53 10.36
N ASP A 206 -12.02 8.59 10.92
CA ASP A 206 -12.25 8.71 12.36
C ASP A 206 -13.53 7.94 12.75
N LEU A 207 -13.39 7.00 13.67
CA LEU A 207 -14.48 6.18 14.21
C LEU A 207 -15.07 6.76 15.50
N GLY A 208 -14.50 7.85 16.01
CA GLY A 208 -14.88 8.47 17.28
C GLY A 208 -14.15 7.89 18.49
N SER A 209 -14.21 8.61 19.62
CA SER A 209 -13.61 8.20 20.90
C SER A 209 -12.10 7.87 20.82
N GLY A 210 -11.38 8.56 19.92
CA GLY A 210 -9.95 8.35 19.69
C GLY A 210 -9.62 7.19 18.76
N TRP A 211 -10.60 6.43 18.28
CA TRP A 211 -10.41 5.36 17.32
C TRP A 211 -10.39 5.87 15.89
N SER A 212 -9.50 5.35 15.09
CA SER A 212 -9.42 5.57 13.64
C SER A 212 -8.93 4.32 12.94
N THR A 213 -9.19 4.22 11.65
CA THR A 213 -8.72 3.13 10.79
C THR A 213 -8.24 3.68 9.48
N GLY A 214 -7.27 3.02 8.87
CA GLY A 214 -6.77 3.37 7.55
C GLY A 214 -6.59 2.12 6.69
N VAL A 215 -6.84 2.30 5.39
CA VAL A 215 -6.61 1.30 4.37
C VAL A 215 -5.89 1.95 3.19
N ARG A 216 -4.83 1.33 2.69
CA ARG A 216 -4.12 1.77 1.50
C ARG A 216 -3.86 0.60 0.55
N LEU A 217 -4.16 0.81 -0.71
CA LEU A 217 -3.80 -0.05 -1.82
C LEU A 217 -2.57 0.51 -2.51
N ALA A 218 -1.70 -0.35 -3.01
CA ALA A 218 -0.52 0.04 -3.76
C ALA A 218 -0.27 -0.91 -4.93
N THR A 219 0.33 -0.38 -6.00
CA THR A 219 0.99 -1.20 -7.03
C THR A 219 2.22 -1.88 -6.44
N GLY A 220 2.74 -2.92 -7.10
CA GLY A 220 4.00 -3.55 -6.75
C GLY A 220 4.00 -5.05 -6.88
N SER A 221 5.12 -5.67 -6.54
CA SER A 221 5.34 -7.11 -6.61
C SER A 221 4.86 -7.81 -5.34
N ILE A 222 4.28 -9.00 -5.48
CA ILE A 222 3.94 -9.88 -4.36
C ILE A 222 5.20 -10.66 -3.97
N GLY A 223 5.50 -10.72 -2.66
CA GLY A 223 6.60 -11.53 -2.11
C GLY A 223 7.92 -10.78 -1.92
N GLU A 224 8.00 -9.53 -2.33
CA GLU A 224 9.14 -8.66 -2.05
C GLU A 224 8.75 -7.63 -0.99
N VAL A 225 9.55 -7.56 0.08
CA VAL A 225 9.19 -6.75 1.26
C VAL A 225 9.28 -5.26 0.97
N ILE A 226 10.34 -4.83 0.28
CA ILE A 226 10.66 -3.42 0.05
C ILE A 226 10.15 -2.87 -1.29
N ALA A 227 10.05 -3.71 -2.32
CA ALA A 227 9.64 -3.32 -3.67
C ALA A 227 8.11 -3.36 -3.88
N THR A 228 7.33 -3.50 -2.82
CA THR A 228 5.86 -3.64 -2.89
C THR A 228 5.16 -2.53 -3.63
N THR A 229 5.71 -1.32 -3.64
CA THR A 229 5.04 -0.16 -4.25
C THR A 229 5.55 0.20 -5.64
N ASN A 230 6.74 -0.27 -6.04
CA ASN A 230 7.32 0.00 -7.36
C ASN A 230 6.95 -1.09 -8.37
N GLN A 231 6.38 -0.69 -9.50
CA GLN A 231 6.04 -1.57 -10.60
C GLN A 231 6.83 -1.19 -11.85
N THR A 232 7.67 -2.09 -12.36
CA THR A 232 8.36 -1.90 -13.63
C THR A 232 7.38 -2.02 -14.79
N LEU A 233 7.43 -1.07 -15.75
CA LEU A 233 6.63 -1.07 -16.97
C LEU A 233 7.24 -2.02 -18.01
N GLY A 234 6.44 -2.43 -19.02
CA GLY A 234 6.95 -3.24 -20.13
C GLY A 234 6.41 -4.67 -20.17
N THR A 235 5.15 -4.88 -19.80
CA THR A 235 4.48 -6.20 -19.78
C THR A 235 3.61 -6.48 -20.99
N TYR A 236 3.89 -5.90 -22.15
CA TYR A 236 3.05 -6.01 -23.36
C TYR A 236 1.58 -5.59 -23.12
N GLY A 237 1.32 -4.68 -22.18
CA GLY A 237 -0.02 -4.22 -21.84
C GLY A 237 -0.80 -5.13 -20.88
N ALA A 238 -0.16 -6.14 -20.31
CA ALA A 238 -0.77 -6.92 -19.21
C ALA A 238 -1.03 -6.03 -17.99
N GLY A 239 -2.11 -6.31 -17.25
CA GLY A 239 -2.46 -5.60 -16.04
C GLY A 239 -1.45 -5.84 -14.91
N TYR A 240 -1.38 -4.90 -13.96
CA TYR A 240 -0.53 -4.99 -12.78
C TYR A 240 -1.33 -5.43 -11.55
N THR A 241 -0.63 -6.03 -10.60
CA THR A 241 -1.20 -6.41 -9.31
C THR A 241 -1.37 -5.17 -8.43
N ILE A 242 -2.48 -5.12 -7.70
CA ILE A 242 -2.73 -4.17 -6.63
C ILE A 242 -2.79 -4.96 -5.32
N THR A 243 -2.07 -4.49 -4.31
CA THR A 243 -1.99 -5.15 -3.00
C THR A 243 -2.48 -4.26 -1.89
N PHE A 244 -2.92 -4.86 -0.78
CA PHE A 244 -3.13 -4.14 0.47
C PHE A 244 -1.77 -3.80 1.07
N ASP A 245 -1.43 -2.52 1.00
CA ASP A 245 -0.18 -1.99 1.52
C ASP A 245 -0.31 -1.59 2.99
N GLN A 246 -1.47 -1.05 3.37
CA GLN A 246 -1.81 -0.78 4.77
C GLN A 246 -3.25 -1.18 5.06
N ALA A 247 -3.48 -1.71 6.28
CA ALA A 247 -4.80 -1.97 6.86
C ALA A 247 -4.62 -2.05 8.37
N TYR A 248 -5.05 -1.02 9.09
CA TYR A 248 -4.80 -0.91 10.53
C TYR A 248 -5.96 -0.29 11.29
N LEU A 249 -6.02 -0.63 12.57
CA LEU A 249 -6.81 0.06 13.58
C LEU A 249 -5.86 0.86 14.47
N LYS A 250 -6.21 2.10 14.77
CA LYS A 250 -5.44 3.02 15.59
C LYS A 250 -6.33 3.56 16.71
N TRP A 251 -5.79 3.67 17.92
CA TRP A 251 -6.38 4.40 19.01
C TRP A 251 -5.42 5.49 19.49
N THR A 252 -5.95 6.68 19.74
CA THR A 252 -5.21 7.81 20.31
C THR A 252 -5.95 8.34 21.52
N GLY A 253 -5.30 8.34 22.67
CA GLY A 253 -5.77 8.93 23.90
C GLY A 253 -4.90 10.12 24.30
N GLN A 254 -5.52 11.12 24.94
CA GLN A 254 -4.84 12.31 25.46
C GLN A 254 -5.17 12.49 26.92
N SER A 255 -4.23 13.08 27.70
CA SER A 255 -4.48 13.58 29.06
C SER A 255 -5.48 14.73 29.05
N SER A 256 -6.03 15.07 30.20
CA SER A 256 -6.95 16.20 30.34
C SER A 256 -6.32 17.55 29.96
N GLY A 257 -5.00 17.69 30.10
CA GLY A 257 -4.22 18.87 29.68
C GLY A 257 -3.80 18.83 28.20
N GLY A 258 -3.96 17.67 27.52
CA GLY A 258 -3.52 17.50 26.14
C GLY A 258 -2.02 17.30 25.94
N ASP A 259 -1.23 17.46 27.00
CA ASP A 259 0.23 17.39 27.02
C ASP A 259 0.82 15.98 26.92
N HIS A 260 0.03 14.94 27.22
CA HIS A 260 0.41 13.55 27.10
C HIS A 260 -0.47 12.86 26.05
N VAL A 261 0.13 12.30 25.03
CA VAL A 261 -0.55 11.59 23.94
C VAL A 261 -0.09 10.15 23.88
N PHE A 262 -1.02 9.22 23.96
CA PHE A 262 -0.79 7.79 23.74
C PHE A 262 -1.40 7.35 22.42
N THR A 263 -0.67 6.62 21.62
CA THR A 263 -1.16 6.08 20.37
C THR A 263 -0.81 4.61 20.27
N THR A 264 -1.79 3.79 19.87
CA THR A 264 -1.57 2.37 19.57
C THR A 264 -2.06 2.04 18.18
N TYR A 265 -1.35 1.14 17.51
CA TYR A 265 -1.70 0.60 16.20
C TYR A 265 -1.77 -0.92 16.27
N GLY A 266 -2.71 -1.51 15.55
CA GLY A 266 -2.75 -2.95 15.29
C GLY A 266 -3.10 -3.20 13.83
N GLY A 267 -2.37 -4.11 13.18
CA GLY A 267 -2.57 -4.43 11.77
C GLY A 267 -1.32 -4.21 10.92
N ARG A 268 -1.49 -3.72 9.68
CA ARG A 268 -0.40 -3.37 8.77
C ARG A 268 -0.38 -1.85 8.56
N PHE A 269 0.71 -1.20 8.93
CA PHE A 269 0.82 0.26 9.05
C PHE A 269 2.18 0.76 8.56
N ALA A 270 2.30 2.07 8.33
CA ALA A 270 3.56 2.71 7.95
C ALA A 270 4.62 2.61 9.06
N ASN A 271 5.87 2.85 8.71
CA ASN A 271 7.00 2.86 9.65
C ASN A 271 6.70 3.75 10.87
N PRO A 272 6.69 3.19 12.10
CA PRO A 272 6.38 3.94 13.32
C PRO A 272 7.61 4.64 13.94
N TRP A 273 8.80 4.40 13.41
CA TRP A 273 10.07 4.89 13.93
C TRP A 273 10.46 6.23 13.31
N LEU A 274 11.12 7.09 14.05
CA LEU A 274 11.93 8.15 13.48
C LEU A 274 13.23 7.50 12.99
N ALA A 275 13.41 7.37 11.68
CA ALA A 275 14.49 6.62 11.07
C ALA A 275 14.86 7.16 9.69
N THR A 276 15.98 6.70 9.15
CA THR A 276 16.34 6.92 7.74
C THR A 276 16.32 5.60 6.96
N ASP A 277 16.54 5.69 5.65
CA ASP A 277 16.63 4.54 4.75
C ASP A 277 17.96 3.75 4.91
N LEU A 278 18.83 4.13 5.85
CA LEU A 278 19.96 3.30 6.26
C LEU A 278 19.51 2.02 6.98
N VAL A 279 18.46 2.11 7.81
CA VAL A 279 17.86 0.97 8.53
C VAL A 279 16.57 0.51 7.87
N TRP A 280 15.65 1.46 7.55
CA TRP A 280 14.30 1.17 7.10
C TRP A 280 13.96 1.90 5.81
N TYR A 281 13.80 1.16 4.74
CA TYR A 281 13.38 1.74 3.47
C TYR A 281 12.04 2.51 3.62
N ASN A 282 11.92 3.65 2.94
CA ASN A 282 10.82 4.59 3.13
C ASN A 282 9.43 4.05 2.73
N ASP A 283 9.38 3.06 1.84
CA ASP A 283 8.13 2.46 1.37
C ASP A 283 7.72 1.23 2.22
N LEU A 284 8.49 0.85 3.25
CA LEU A 284 8.16 -0.26 4.13
C LEU A 284 6.87 -0.04 4.90
N THR A 285 6.12 -1.12 5.05
CA THR A 285 4.99 -1.24 5.96
C THR A 285 5.22 -2.39 6.92
N PHE A 286 4.86 -2.19 8.17
CA PHE A 286 5.05 -3.16 9.24
C PHE A 286 3.73 -3.81 9.64
N GLU A 287 3.80 -5.07 10.08
CA GLU A 287 2.68 -5.82 10.62
C GLU A 287 2.88 -6.03 12.11
N GLY A 288 1.79 -5.94 12.90
CA GLY A 288 1.85 -6.23 14.32
C GLY A 288 1.17 -5.20 15.19
N VAL A 289 1.79 -4.91 16.34
CA VAL A 289 1.28 -3.95 17.33
C VAL A 289 2.38 -2.98 17.71
N VAL A 290 1.99 -1.70 17.78
CA VAL A 290 2.86 -0.59 18.20
C VAL A 290 2.15 0.21 19.28
N GLY A 291 2.90 0.64 20.29
CA GLY A 291 2.51 1.66 21.25
C GLY A 291 3.49 2.82 21.21
N SER A 292 2.98 4.04 21.10
CA SER A 292 3.78 5.27 21.19
C SER A 292 3.23 6.21 22.26
N TYR A 293 4.14 6.92 22.87
CA TYR A 293 3.86 7.95 23.86
C TYR A 293 4.59 9.22 23.47
N ARG A 294 3.91 10.37 23.57
CA ARG A 294 4.49 11.69 23.40
C ARG A 294 4.10 12.55 24.60
N TRP A 295 5.08 13.25 25.13
CA TRP A 295 4.90 14.28 26.15
C TRP A 295 5.34 15.62 25.60
N ASP A 296 4.39 16.54 25.45
CA ASP A 296 4.60 17.90 25.02
C ASP A 296 4.98 18.72 26.25
N MET A 297 6.29 18.95 26.44
CA MET A 297 6.83 19.72 27.56
C MET A 297 6.57 21.20 27.30
N ALA A 298 6.09 21.91 28.34
CA ALA A 298 5.74 23.34 28.22
C ALA A 298 4.77 23.57 27.03
N ALA A 299 3.64 22.84 27.03
CA ALA A 299 2.64 22.90 25.96
C ALA A 299 2.05 24.30 25.72
N ASP A 300 2.16 25.21 26.72
CA ASP A 300 1.72 26.61 26.64
C ASP A 300 2.79 27.53 26.03
N ASP A 301 4.01 27.04 25.77
CA ASP A 301 5.07 27.84 25.15
C ASP A 301 4.83 27.97 23.63
N GLU A 302 5.36 29.05 23.05
CA GLU A 302 5.30 29.30 21.60
C GLU A 302 6.02 28.20 20.80
N TYR A 303 7.03 27.55 21.40
CA TYR A 303 7.84 26.47 20.79
C TYR A 303 7.87 25.23 21.71
N PRO A 304 6.79 24.43 21.78
CA PRO A 304 6.73 23.30 22.68
C PRO A 304 7.71 22.21 22.27
N HIS A 305 8.58 21.80 23.20
CA HIS A 305 9.45 20.65 23.03
C HIS A 305 8.69 19.37 23.35
N ASN A 306 9.04 18.24 22.73
CA ASN A 306 8.43 16.98 23.11
C ASN A 306 9.42 15.83 23.29
N LEU A 307 9.12 14.97 24.25
CA LEU A 307 9.74 13.66 24.40
C LEU A 307 8.82 12.62 23.77
N PHE A 308 9.38 11.63 23.08
CA PHE A 308 8.61 10.53 22.55
C PHE A 308 9.24 9.18 22.85
N ALA A 309 8.40 8.16 22.96
CA ALA A 309 8.80 6.78 23.08
C ALA A 309 7.92 5.92 22.17
N THR A 310 8.50 4.94 21.51
CA THR A 310 7.78 3.98 20.66
C THR A 310 8.27 2.57 20.97
N VAL A 311 7.35 1.62 21.17
CA VAL A 311 7.64 0.20 21.32
C VAL A 311 6.81 -0.60 20.33
N ALA A 312 7.38 -1.67 19.78
CA ALA A 312 6.68 -2.50 18.81
C ALA A 312 6.99 -3.98 18.99
N ALA A 313 5.99 -4.81 18.66
CA ALA A 313 6.12 -6.26 18.51
C ALA A 313 5.56 -6.64 17.14
N LEU A 314 6.45 -7.02 16.23
CA LEU A 314 6.20 -7.17 14.81
C LEU A 314 6.52 -8.60 14.37
N PRO A 315 5.53 -9.44 14.02
CA PRO A 315 5.77 -10.76 13.45
C PRO A 315 6.38 -10.61 12.05
N LEU A 316 7.52 -11.24 11.82
CA LEU A 316 8.20 -11.25 10.52
C LEU A 316 7.79 -12.44 9.66
N SER A 317 7.55 -13.58 10.29
CA SER A 317 7.00 -14.76 9.63
C SER A 317 6.36 -15.70 10.63
N SER A 318 5.34 -16.44 10.19
CA SER A 318 4.71 -17.52 10.97
C SER A 318 4.80 -18.80 10.16
N PHE A 319 5.31 -19.86 10.77
CA PHE A 319 5.44 -21.18 10.17
C PHE A 319 4.69 -22.20 11.05
N SER A 320 3.69 -22.84 10.46
CA SER A 320 2.87 -23.86 11.10
C SER A 320 3.01 -25.17 10.32
N PRO A 321 3.99 -26.00 10.67
CA PRO A 321 4.19 -27.26 9.95
C PRO A 321 3.06 -28.25 10.21
N SER A 322 2.76 -29.06 9.20
CA SER A 322 1.79 -30.17 9.31
C SER A 322 2.37 -31.40 10.01
N ASP A 323 3.67 -31.44 10.26
CA ASP A 323 4.34 -32.55 10.94
C ASP A 323 4.00 -32.52 12.44
N PRO A 324 3.45 -33.61 13.02
CA PRO A 324 3.11 -33.69 14.44
C PRO A 324 4.33 -33.60 15.37
N ASN A 325 5.55 -33.84 14.87
CA ASN A 325 6.79 -33.71 15.64
C ASN A 325 7.38 -32.29 15.58
N SER A 326 6.76 -31.41 14.84
CA SER A 326 7.22 -30.02 14.67
C SER A 326 6.35 -29.07 15.47
N THR A 327 6.94 -28.00 15.98
CA THR A 327 6.21 -26.95 16.71
C THR A 327 6.04 -25.73 15.82
N ASN A 328 4.95 -24.99 16.04
CA ASN A 328 4.75 -23.69 15.38
C ASN A 328 5.91 -22.76 15.70
N GLN A 329 6.48 -22.16 14.66
CA GLN A 329 7.62 -21.26 14.78
C GLN A 329 7.24 -19.87 14.24
N GLN A 330 7.69 -18.85 14.96
CA GLN A 330 7.44 -17.46 14.56
C GLN A 330 8.76 -16.69 14.68
N LYS A 331 9.03 -15.86 13.67
CA LYS A 331 10.11 -14.86 13.70
C LYS A 331 9.52 -13.52 14.10
N TRP A 332 10.21 -12.78 14.94
CA TRP A 332 9.74 -11.51 15.47
C TRP A 332 10.81 -10.43 15.37
N LEU A 333 10.36 -9.21 15.16
CA LEU A 333 11.10 -8.00 15.46
C LEU A 333 10.47 -7.34 16.69
N LEU A 334 11.25 -7.20 17.76
CA LEU A 334 10.90 -6.39 18.91
C LEU A 334 11.74 -5.11 18.86
N GLY A 335 11.09 -3.95 18.94
CA GLY A 335 11.75 -2.67 18.82
C GLY A 335 11.33 -1.70 19.91
N GLY A 336 12.26 -0.82 20.28
CA GLY A 336 12.02 0.31 21.16
C GLY A 336 12.82 1.52 20.72
N GLN A 337 12.24 2.69 20.77
CA GLN A 337 12.87 3.98 20.46
C GLN A 337 12.48 5.02 21.48
N LEU A 338 13.44 5.83 21.90
CA LEU A 338 13.25 7.02 22.71
C LEU A 338 13.82 8.21 21.94
N GLY A 339 13.18 9.36 22.04
CA GLY A 339 13.69 10.56 21.38
C GLY A 339 13.16 11.83 21.98
N ILE A 340 13.78 12.93 21.54
CA ILE A 340 13.41 14.29 21.88
C ILE A 340 13.30 15.13 20.60
N ASP A 341 12.30 15.97 20.54
CA ASP A 341 12.03 16.90 19.44
C ASP A 341 11.97 18.32 20.00
N LEU A 342 12.98 19.09 19.68
CA LEU A 342 13.20 20.43 20.18
C LEU A 342 12.83 21.46 19.10
N HIS A 343 11.91 22.35 19.42
CA HIS A 343 11.47 23.42 18.55
C HIS A 343 12.02 24.76 19.08
N PHE A 344 12.45 25.62 18.19
CA PHE A 344 13.04 26.92 18.51
C PHE A 344 12.45 28.01 17.60
N GLU A 345 12.75 29.25 17.87
CA GLU A 345 12.38 30.38 17.01
C GLU A 345 12.75 30.15 15.53
N ASN A 346 12.01 30.79 14.63
CA ASN A 346 12.22 30.75 13.18
C ASN A 346 12.12 29.35 12.57
N ASP A 347 11.24 28.48 13.11
CA ASP A 347 11.04 27.09 12.67
C ASP A 347 12.29 26.21 12.78
N ASN A 348 13.29 26.62 13.56
CA ASN A 348 14.44 25.78 13.86
C ASN A 348 14.01 24.56 14.67
N ARG A 349 14.49 23.38 14.27
CA ARG A 349 14.10 22.12 14.88
C ARG A 349 15.27 21.16 14.98
N LEU A 350 15.43 20.54 16.15
CA LEU A 350 16.41 19.47 16.38
C LEU A 350 15.71 18.23 16.93
N ARG A 351 15.97 17.09 16.32
CA ARG A 351 15.42 15.79 16.71
C ARG A 351 16.53 14.82 16.99
N PHE A 352 16.46 14.13 18.12
CA PHE A 352 17.38 13.08 18.48
C PHE A 352 16.59 11.82 18.84
N ALA A 353 17.05 10.68 18.38
CA ALA A 353 16.45 9.39 18.72
C ALA A 353 17.52 8.34 18.97
N ALA A 354 17.24 7.44 19.91
CA ALA A 354 17.99 6.23 20.15
C ALA A 354 17.04 5.04 20.08
N ALA A 355 17.37 4.06 19.26
CA ALA A 355 16.53 2.87 19.05
C ALA A 355 17.30 1.58 19.29
N TYR A 356 16.56 0.54 19.65
CA TYR A 356 17.05 -0.82 19.77
C TYR A 356 16.08 -1.78 19.10
N TYR A 357 16.60 -2.60 18.17
CA TYR A 357 15.84 -3.55 17.38
C TYR A 357 16.39 -4.97 17.61
N ASP A 358 15.58 -5.88 18.15
CA ASP A 358 15.95 -7.29 18.44
C ASP A 358 15.18 -8.22 17.50
N TYR A 359 15.89 -8.82 16.56
CA TYR A 359 15.36 -9.80 15.61
C TYR A 359 15.45 -11.21 16.24
N ARG A 360 14.31 -11.78 16.55
CA ARG A 360 14.22 -13.06 17.23
C ARG A 360 13.94 -14.21 16.26
N ARG A 361 14.69 -15.31 16.43
CA ARG A 361 14.59 -16.54 15.65
C ARG A 361 14.85 -16.35 14.15
N THR A 362 15.61 -15.34 13.76
CA THR A 362 16.00 -15.07 12.36
C THR A 362 17.26 -15.80 11.93
N VAL A 363 18.06 -16.27 12.87
CA VAL A 363 19.29 -17.02 12.60
C VAL A 363 18.96 -18.41 12.05
N GLY A 364 19.65 -18.80 10.97
CA GLY A 364 19.55 -20.11 10.37
C GLY A 364 20.01 -21.26 11.26
N GLN A 365 19.43 -22.42 11.06
CA GLN A 365 19.83 -23.68 11.71
C GLN A 365 19.97 -24.75 10.63
N ARG A 366 21.13 -25.45 10.65
CA ARG A 366 21.40 -26.53 9.70
C ARG A 366 20.47 -27.71 9.97
N ASN A 367 19.85 -28.24 8.94
CA ASN A 367 19.06 -29.47 9.01
C ASN A 367 19.89 -30.68 9.42
N ALA A 368 19.27 -31.66 10.02
CA ALA A 368 19.86 -33.01 10.09
C ALA A 368 20.00 -33.57 8.64
N PRO A 369 20.89 -34.57 8.43
CA PRO A 369 21.05 -35.17 7.10
C PRO A 369 19.70 -35.56 6.47
N GLU A 370 19.47 -35.12 5.24
CA GLU A 370 18.25 -35.34 4.44
C GLU A 370 16.94 -34.84 5.08
N SER A 371 17.01 -34.02 6.12
CA SER A 371 15.84 -33.42 6.77
C SER A 371 15.51 -32.04 6.20
N THR A 372 14.26 -31.64 6.24
CA THR A 372 13.74 -30.32 5.85
C THR A 372 13.05 -29.58 7.01
N LEU A 373 13.10 -30.15 8.22
CA LEU A 373 12.37 -29.64 9.40
C LEU A 373 12.78 -28.24 9.83
N LEU A 374 14.01 -27.80 9.52
CA LEU A 374 14.54 -26.48 9.86
C LEU A 374 14.55 -25.51 8.68
N ASN A 375 13.95 -25.87 7.53
CA ASN A 375 13.86 -24.99 6.36
C ASN A 375 13.15 -23.66 6.66
N TRP A 376 12.23 -23.65 7.64
CA TRP A 376 11.57 -22.43 8.10
C TRP A 376 12.56 -21.38 8.66
N THR A 377 13.81 -21.77 9.01
CA THR A 377 14.82 -20.83 9.50
C THR A 377 15.43 -19.98 8.40
N ALA A 378 15.30 -20.39 7.12
CA ALA A 378 15.60 -19.52 5.99
C ALA A 378 14.73 -18.26 6.05
N PRO A 379 15.26 -17.09 5.66
CA PRO A 379 14.46 -15.88 5.55
C PRO A 379 13.47 -16.00 4.38
N ALA A 380 12.30 -15.39 4.53
CA ALA A 380 11.30 -15.33 3.47
C ALA A 380 11.72 -14.38 2.32
N PHE A 381 12.57 -13.40 2.65
CA PHE A 381 13.12 -12.44 1.70
C PHE A 381 14.52 -12.01 2.18
N VAL A 382 15.44 -11.83 1.26
CA VAL A 382 16.77 -11.25 1.46
C VAL A 382 17.13 -10.37 0.27
N GLN A 383 17.97 -9.38 0.50
CA GLN A 383 18.66 -8.65 -0.55
C GLN A 383 20.11 -9.19 -0.66
N LYS A 384 21.08 -8.31 -0.66
CA LYS A 384 22.51 -8.61 -0.79
C LYS A 384 23.26 -8.13 0.45
N GLY A 385 24.29 -8.88 0.85
CA GLY A 385 25.32 -8.42 1.78
C GLY A 385 25.40 -9.21 3.08
N ASN A 386 24.28 -9.54 3.75
CA ASN A 386 24.35 -10.28 5.01
C ASN A 386 25.08 -11.62 4.87
N THR A 387 25.78 -12.02 5.93
CA THR A 387 26.48 -13.32 5.96
C THR A 387 25.47 -14.46 5.99
N MET A 388 25.49 -15.28 4.93
CA MET A 388 24.60 -16.43 4.74
C MET A 388 25.38 -17.74 4.82
N PHE A 389 24.70 -18.84 5.15
CA PHE A 389 25.25 -20.19 5.08
C PHE A 389 24.17 -21.19 4.64
N ASP A 390 24.62 -22.31 4.04
CA ASP A 390 23.75 -23.39 3.59
C ASP A 390 23.21 -24.19 4.77
N ILE A 391 21.89 -24.31 4.87
CA ILE A 391 21.19 -25.09 5.91
C ILE A 391 20.63 -26.42 5.40
N SER A 392 20.76 -26.74 4.12
CA SER A 392 20.08 -27.89 3.51
C SER A 392 20.57 -29.25 3.98
N ASN A 393 21.90 -29.44 4.19
CA ASN A 393 22.50 -30.70 4.65
C ASN A 393 22.02 -31.96 3.91
N THR A 394 22.03 -31.90 2.57
CA THR A 394 21.63 -32.98 1.67
C THR A 394 22.84 -33.48 0.88
N VAL A 395 22.80 -34.76 0.42
CA VAL A 395 23.80 -35.30 -0.49
C VAL A 395 23.74 -34.70 -1.88
N ASP A 396 22.59 -34.14 -2.29
CA ASP A 396 22.44 -33.41 -3.55
C ASP A 396 23.00 -31.98 -3.41
N PRO A 397 24.16 -31.68 -3.98
CA PRO A 397 24.77 -30.34 -3.85
C PRO A 397 24.02 -29.24 -4.63
N THR A 398 23.02 -29.61 -5.42
CA THR A 398 22.23 -28.67 -6.21
C THR A 398 20.99 -28.15 -5.47
N VAL A 399 20.63 -28.78 -4.36
CA VAL A 399 19.52 -28.39 -3.50
C VAL A 399 20.07 -27.61 -2.30
N ASN A 400 20.19 -26.30 -2.46
CA ASN A 400 20.71 -25.41 -1.43
C ASN A 400 19.60 -24.49 -0.92
N LEU A 401 19.58 -24.30 0.40
CA LEU A 401 18.74 -23.33 1.07
C LEU A 401 19.60 -22.52 2.03
N PHE A 402 19.65 -21.21 1.84
CA PHE A 402 20.53 -20.32 2.58
C PHE A 402 19.79 -19.57 3.68
N ALA A 403 20.45 -19.39 4.80
CA ALA A 403 19.92 -18.66 5.93
C ALA A 403 21.00 -17.77 6.59
N LEU A 404 20.55 -16.81 7.39
CA LEU A 404 21.38 -15.83 8.07
C LEU A 404 22.31 -16.51 9.10
N ALA A 405 23.59 -16.19 9.05
CA ALA A 405 24.57 -16.72 9.98
C ALA A 405 24.66 -15.92 11.29
N SER A 406 24.30 -14.63 11.26
CA SER A 406 24.40 -13.71 12.39
C SER A 406 23.06 -13.49 13.11
N GLN A 407 23.13 -13.21 14.40
CA GLN A 407 22.05 -12.63 15.17
C GLN A 407 22.05 -11.10 14.96
N TYR A 408 20.87 -10.52 14.80
CA TYR A 408 20.70 -9.08 14.65
C TYR A 408 20.07 -8.48 15.90
N ARG A 409 20.83 -7.60 16.57
CA ARG A 409 20.42 -6.73 17.68
C ARG A 409 21.03 -5.37 17.41
N ILE A 410 20.26 -4.44 16.90
CA ILE A 410 20.75 -3.19 16.36
C ILE A 410 20.51 -2.08 17.37
N VAL A 411 21.55 -1.37 17.72
CA VAL A 411 21.50 -0.06 18.38
C VAL A 411 21.62 0.98 17.29
N ASP A 412 20.72 1.95 17.27
CA ASP A 412 20.65 2.99 16.26
C ASP A 412 20.49 4.35 16.92
N LEU A 413 21.32 5.32 16.53
CA LEU A 413 21.36 6.68 17.03
C LEU A 413 21.16 7.65 15.85
N LEU A 414 20.17 8.50 15.94
CA LEU A 414 19.79 9.44 14.90
C LEU A 414 19.72 10.87 15.44
N ALA A 415 20.28 11.82 14.68
CA ALA A 415 20.14 13.25 14.89
C ALA A 415 19.71 13.92 13.59
N ILE A 416 18.65 14.73 13.65
CA ILE A 416 18.14 15.52 12.51
C ILE A 416 17.99 16.96 12.95
N GLY A 417 18.55 17.88 12.18
CA GLY A 417 18.43 19.32 12.38
C GLY A 417 17.87 20.00 11.15
N ASP A 418 16.90 20.86 11.34
CA ASP A 418 16.34 21.75 10.34
C ASP A 418 16.54 23.19 10.84
N LEU A 419 17.41 23.95 10.19
CA LEU A 419 17.85 25.27 10.64
C LEU A 419 17.55 26.34 9.59
N ALA A 420 16.75 27.30 9.94
CA ALA A 420 16.55 28.50 9.12
C ALA A 420 17.84 29.33 9.09
N VAL A 421 18.41 29.54 7.91
CA VAL A 421 19.66 30.30 7.76
C VAL A 421 19.44 31.67 7.13
N PHE A 422 18.36 31.82 6.37
CA PHE A 422 17.89 33.05 5.75
C PHE A 422 16.36 33.06 5.79
N SER A 423 15.74 34.21 5.56
CA SER A 423 14.28 34.38 5.67
C SER A 423 13.43 33.37 4.83
N HIS A 424 14.04 32.72 3.83
CA HIS A 424 13.33 31.82 2.89
C HIS A 424 14.04 30.49 2.68
N TYR A 425 15.14 30.21 3.37
CA TYR A 425 15.95 29.02 3.18
C TYR A 425 16.28 28.34 4.49
N SER A 426 16.41 27.01 4.45
CA SER A 426 16.86 26.20 5.57
C SER A 426 18.00 25.28 5.17
N VAL A 427 18.82 24.93 6.15
CA VAL A 427 19.80 23.86 6.08
C VAL A 427 19.27 22.69 6.88
N GLY A 428 19.17 21.54 6.22
CA GLY A 428 18.89 20.25 6.86
C GLY A 428 20.20 19.51 7.15
N LEU A 429 20.32 18.89 8.32
CA LEU A 429 21.41 17.99 8.68
C LEU A 429 20.83 16.69 9.19
N THR A 430 21.29 15.55 8.66
CA THR A 430 20.95 14.22 9.18
C THR A 430 22.22 13.45 9.47
N LEU A 431 22.36 12.97 10.70
CA LEU A 431 23.46 12.13 11.16
C LEU A 431 22.88 10.86 11.79
N GLU A 432 23.35 9.71 11.36
CA GLU A 432 22.94 8.42 11.89
C GLU A 432 24.15 7.51 12.09
N ALA A 433 24.15 6.78 13.18
CA ALA A 433 25.16 5.78 13.48
C ALA A 433 24.51 4.56 14.14
N LEU A 434 24.84 3.38 13.64
CA LEU A 434 24.26 2.13 14.12
C LEU A 434 25.32 1.01 14.29
N GLU A 435 25.00 0.06 15.15
CA GLU A 435 25.82 -1.14 15.35
C GLU A 435 24.94 -2.36 15.66
N ASN A 436 25.22 -3.49 15.00
CA ASN A 436 24.66 -4.78 15.37
C ASN A 436 25.48 -5.38 16.51
N VAL A 437 25.02 -5.23 17.74
CA VAL A 437 25.62 -5.78 18.95
C VAL A 437 25.30 -7.27 19.17
N GLY A 438 24.47 -7.85 18.29
CA GLY A 438 24.08 -9.27 18.33
C GLY A 438 25.08 -10.21 17.64
N PHE A 439 26.02 -9.71 16.85
CA PHE A 439 27.00 -10.49 16.13
C PHE A 439 27.99 -11.13 17.09
N LYS A 440 28.16 -12.46 16.98
CA LYS A 440 29.15 -13.23 17.75
C LYS A 440 30.00 -14.04 16.79
N THR A 441 31.29 -13.70 16.68
CA THR A 441 32.23 -14.31 15.73
C THR A 441 32.27 -15.83 15.86
N ALA A 442 32.31 -16.36 17.09
CA ALA A 442 32.38 -17.81 17.35
C ALA A 442 31.11 -18.53 16.81
N ASP A 443 29.92 -17.95 17.01
CA ASP A 443 28.66 -18.54 16.56
C ASP A 443 28.56 -18.51 15.03
N VAL A 444 28.96 -17.39 14.40
CA VAL A 444 28.98 -17.26 12.93
C VAL A 444 29.99 -18.26 12.34
N GLN A 445 31.19 -18.37 12.89
CA GLN A 445 32.20 -19.33 12.45
C GLN A 445 31.72 -20.79 12.58
N ALA A 446 31.04 -21.13 13.66
CA ALA A 446 30.48 -22.47 13.85
C ALA A 446 29.42 -22.82 12.77
N ARG A 447 28.64 -21.83 12.28
CA ARG A 447 27.63 -22.04 11.24
C ARG A 447 28.23 -22.08 9.85
N THR A 448 29.12 -21.13 9.53
CA THR A 448 29.71 -20.98 8.19
C THR A 448 30.87 -21.94 7.92
N GLY A 449 31.48 -22.49 8.97
CA GLY A 449 32.71 -23.30 8.89
C GLY A 449 33.99 -22.48 8.70
N THR A 450 33.91 -21.16 8.55
CA THR A 450 35.05 -20.27 8.31
C THR A 450 34.99 -19.04 9.22
N TYR A 451 36.15 -18.45 9.50
CA TYR A 451 36.22 -17.19 10.23
C TYR A 451 35.60 -16.05 9.40
N VAL A 452 34.63 -15.36 9.95
CA VAL A 452 34.02 -14.16 9.37
C VAL A 452 34.33 -12.98 10.30
N ALA A 453 35.03 -11.98 9.75
CA ALA A 453 35.34 -10.77 10.51
C ALA A 453 34.06 -10.01 10.86
N PRO A 454 33.89 -9.45 12.06
CA PRO A 454 32.74 -8.65 12.42
C PRO A 454 32.70 -7.37 11.57
N ARG A 455 31.65 -7.24 10.81
CA ARG A 455 31.31 -6.10 9.96
C ARG A 455 29.91 -5.63 10.32
N THR A 456 29.81 -4.90 11.44
CA THR A 456 28.55 -4.69 12.17
C THR A 456 28.12 -3.24 12.27
N ARG A 457 28.84 -2.29 11.63
CA ARG A 457 28.61 -0.85 11.80
C ARG A 457 28.06 -0.21 10.54
N GLY A 458 27.22 0.78 10.75
CA GLY A 458 26.76 1.68 9.70
C GLY A 458 26.73 3.12 10.18
N TYR A 459 26.90 4.06 9.26
CA TYR A 459 26.71 5.48 9.50
C TYR A 459 26.30 6.22 8.24
N ARG A 460 25.63 7.33 8.44
CA ARG A 460 25.16 8.24 7.40
C ARG A 460 25.34 9.69 7.85
N ALA A 461 25.66 10.55 6.90
CA ALA A 461 25.65 11.99 7.07
C ALA A 461 25.09 12.65 5.81
N ASP A 462 24.03 13.44 5.95
CA ASP A 462 23.45 14.22 4.85
C ASP A 462 23.38 15.70 5.22
N VAL A 463 23.57 16.54 4.23
CA VAL A 463 23.34 17.98 4.30
C VAL A 463 22.38 18.37 3.19
N GLY A 464 21.29 19.01 3.57
CA GLY A 464 20.28 19.56 2.67
C GLY A 464 20.26 21.07 2.70
N PHE A 465 19.81 21.67 1.61
CA PHE A 465 19.55 23.10 1.52
C PHE A 465 18.36 23.34 0.59
N GLY A 466 17.47 24.26 0.97
CA GLY A 466 16.30 24.55 0.16
C GLY A 466 15.38 25.61 0.75
N THR A 467 14.24 25.80 0.12
CA THR A 467 13.22 26.76 0.54
C THR A 467 12.50 26.30 1.80
N THR A 468 12.26 27.22 2.76
CA THR A 468 11.50 26.96 4.00
C THR A 468 9.99 27.04 3.79
N THR A 469 9.53 27.66 2.69
CA THR A 469 8.10 27.85 2.41
C THR A 469 7.41 26.52 2.11
N PRO A 470 6.10 26.40 2.41
CA PRO A 470 5.31 25.26 1.97
C PRO A 470 5.47 25.00 0.47
N PRO A 471 5.35 23.74 0.00
CA PRO A 471 5.49 23.41 -1.40
C PRO A 471 4.62 24.30 -2.30
N ALA A 472 5.24 25.08 -3.16
CA ALA A 472 4.62 25.99 -4.11
C ALA A 472 5.40 25.96 -5.43
N PHE A 473 4.85 26.50 -6.49
CA PHE A 473 5.59 26.63 -7.74
C PHE A 473 6.92 27.36 -7.52
N GLY A 474 8.02 26.74 -7.96
CA GLY A 474 9.37 27.27 -7.84
C GLY A 474 10.08 26.97 -6.51
N ALA A 475 9.40 26.34 -5.53
CA ALA A 475 10.08 25.82 -4.34
C ALA A 475 11.04 24.69 -4.75
N TRP A 476 12.18 24.58 -4.06
CA TRP A 476 13.17 23.57 -4.35
C TRP A 476 13.92 23.15 -3.08
N HIS A 477 14.46 21.93 -3.11
CA HIS A 477 15.30 21.39 -2.07
C HIS A 477 16.37 20.47 -2.69
N GLY A 478 17.62 20.66 -2.31
CA GLY A 478 18.73 19.78 -2.70
C GLY A 478 19.38 19.18 -1.47
N ALA A 479 19.87 17.96 -1.55
CA ALA A 479 20.64 17.33 -0.50
C ALA A 479 21.76 16.47 -1.08
N ILE A 480 22.86 16.40 -0.35
CA ILE A 480 23.97 15.47 -0.59
C ILE A 480 24.25 14.69 0.67
N GLY A 481 24.63 13.43 0.52
CA GLY A 481 24.90 12.56 1.64
C GLY A 481 25.97 11.53 1.36
N TYR A 482 26.48 10.96 2.42
CA TYR A 482 27.40 9.83 2.41
C TYR A 482 26.86 8.72 3.29
N ARG A 483 26.92 7.48 2.81
CA ARG A 483 26.52 6.26 3.52
C ARG A 483 27.69 5.28 3.59
N TYR A 484 27.79 4.59 4.71
CA TYR A 484 28.69 3.47 4.95
C TYR A 484 27.92 2.43 5.76
N LEU A 485 27.69 1.25 5.19
CA LEU A 485 26.90 0.20 5.83
C LEU A 485 27.59 -1.14 5.65
N GLN A 486 28.18 -1.64 6.73
CA GLN A 486 28.88 -2.92 6.73
C GLN A 486 27.92 -4.10 6.59
N ARG A 487 28.46 -5.25 6.19
CA ARG A 487 27.74 -6.48 5.79
C ARG A 487 26.67 -6.93 6.78
N ASP A 488 26.99 -7.05 8.06
CA ASP A 488 26.09 -7.55 9.09
C ASP A 488 25.63 -6.44 10.06
N ALA A 489 25.61 -5.20 9.61
CA ALA A 489 25.20 -4.05 10.42
C ALA A 489 23.70 -4.01 10.67
N VAL A 490 22.89 -4.31 9.66
CA VAL A 490 21.42 -4.41 9.71
C VAL A 490 20.95 -5.64 8.94
N LEU A 491 19.68 -6.00 9.10
CA LEU A 491 19.07 -7.03 8.28
C LEU A 491 18.79 -6.46 6.88
N ASP A 492 19.41 -7.06 5.86
CA ASP A 492 19.40 -6.56 4.48
C ASP A 492 18.00 -6.47 3.85
N ALA A 493 17.07 -7.28 4.31
CA ALA A 493 15.71 -7.35 3.78
C ALA A 493 14.90 -6.05 3.91
N PHE A 494 15.32 -5.09 4.74
CA PHE A 494 14.50 -3.94 5.12
C PHE A 494 15.11 -2.58 4.79
N ASN A 495 16.34 -2.53 4.30
CA ASN A 495 16.99 -1.26 3.98
C ASN A 495 16.79 -0.83 2.50
N ASP A 496 17.39 0.28 2.09
CA ASP A 496 17.21 0.91 0.77
C ASP A 496 17.52 -0.06 -0.38
N GLU A 497 16.54 -0.31 -1.26
CA GLU A 497 16.68 -1.15 -2.44
C GLU A 497 17.42 -0.46 -3.60
N ASP A 498 17.42 0.86 -3.62
CA ASP A 498 17.97 1.65 -4.72
C ASP A 498 19.50 1.81 -4.58
N PHE A 499 20.05 1.71 -3.37
CA PHE A 499 21.48 1.92 -3.12
C PHE A 499 22.26 0.62 -3.27
N HIS A 500 23.20 0.54 -4.23
CA HIS A 500 24.10 -0.61 -4.46
C HIS A 500 23.37 -1.94 -4.70
N LEU A 501 22.31 -1.95 -5.50
CA LEU A 501 21.38 -3.09 -5.71
C LEU A 501 20.64 -3.55 -4.45
N GLY A 502 20.51 -2.66 -3.48
CA GLY A 502 19.91 -2.97 -2.19
C GLY A 502 20.83 -3.72 -1.23
N GLY A 503 20.37 -3.88 0.00
CA GLY A 503 21.05 -4.64 1.02
C GLY A 503 22.17 -3.88 1.73
N THR A 504 23.16 -4.62 2.19
CA THR A 504 24.29 -4.14 3.00
C THR A 504 25.62 -4.30 2.27
N ASP A 505 26.73 -4.10 2.98
CA ASP A 505 28.10 -4.14 2.45
C ASP A 505 28.37 -3.09 1.36
N ALA A 506 27.92 -1.86 1.63
CA ALA A 506 28.01 -0.77 0.65
C ALA A 506 28.41 0.56 1.28
N ARG A 507 29.12 1.37 0.51
CA ARG A 507 29.48 2.75 0.84
C ARG A 507 29.37 3.62 -0.39
N GLY A 508 29.03 4.88 -0.20
CA GLY A 508 28.98 5.80 -1.34
C GLY A 508 28.22 7.07 -1.03
N TYR A 509 27.89 7.79 -2.10
CA TYR A 509 27.30 9.10 -2.05
C TYR A 509 25.87 9.07 -2.59
N THR A 510 25.05 9.98 -2.08
CA THR A 510 23.71 10.26 -2.58
C THR A 510 23.57 11.74 -2.88
N ALA A 511 22.89 12.08 -3.96
CA ALA A 511 22.49 13.45 -4.26
C ALA A 511 21.02 13.45 -4.68
N THR A 512 20.25 14.38 -4.13
CA THR A 512 18.82 14.55 -4.47
C THR A 512 18.53 16.01 -4.75
N PHE A 513 17.61 16.25 -5.67
CA PHE A 513 17.11 17.59 -5.97
C PHE A 513 15.62 17.51 -6.27
N ASP A 514 14.81 18.24 -5.49
CA ASP A 514 13.37 18.37 -5.65
C ASP A 514 13.02 19.75 -6.18
N TYR A 515 12.08 19.82 -7.12
CA TYR A 515 11.54 21.06 -7.64
C TYR A 515 10.03 20.99 -7.80
N TRP A 516 9.31 21.88 -7.14
CA TRP A 516 7.83 21.87 -7.15
C TRP A 516 7.26 22.64 -8.33
N LEU A 517 6.45 21.93 -9.15
CA LEU A 517 5.66 22.50 -10.24
C LEU A 517 4.31 23.03 -9.74
N SER A 518 3.84 22.52 -8.62
CA SER A 518 2.65 22.98 -7.89
C SER A 518 2.73 22.46 -6.45
N PRO A 519 1.87 22.88 -5.52
CA PRO A 519 1.85 22.34 -4.16
C PRO A 519 1.74 20.82 -4.06
N ARG A 520 1.26 20.17 -5.11
CA ARG A 520 0.98 18.72 -5.13
C ARG A 520 1.73 17.95 -6.23
N VAL A 521 2.53 18.63 -7.05
CA VAL A 521 3.30 18.00 -8.14
C VAL A 521 4.73 18.50 -8.10
N TRP A 522 5.69 17.58 -8.08
CA TRP A 522 7.11 17.92 -8.08
C TRP A 522 7.94 16.94 -8.90
N LEU A 523 9.06 17.43 -9.38
CA LEU A 523 10.12 16.65 -9.97
C LEU A 523 11.14 16.28 -8.89
N ARG A 524 11.68 15.06 -8.94
CA ARG A 524 12.82 14.63 -8.13
C ARG A 524 13.90 14.05 -9.02
N LEU A 525 15.10 14.54 -8.89
CA LEU A 525 16.31 13.93 -9.42
C LEU A 525 17.04 13.27 -8.25
N LYS A 526 17.45 12.01 -8.41
CA LYS A 526 18.25 11.28 -7.40
C LYS A 526 19.42 10.61 -8.14
N TYR A 527 20.61 10.78 -7.59
CA TYR A 527 21.82 10.11 -8.03
C TYR A 527 22.45 9.38 -6.85
N LEU A 528 22.84 8.15 -7.06
CA LEU A 528 23.44 7.26 -6.08
C LEU A 528 24.72 6.71 -6.72
N SER A 529 25.85 6.82 -6.03
CA SER A 529 27.12 6.25 -6.47
C SER A 529 27.68 5.40 -5.34
N ALA A 530 27.79 4.10 -5.57
CA ALA A 530 28.10 3.16 -4.48
C ALA A 530 29.12 2.10 -4.90
N ASN A 531 29.90 1.66 -3.92
CA ASN A 531 30.85 0.58 -4.05
C ASN A 531 30.71 -0.38 -2.85
N GLU A 532 31.17 -1.62 -3.02
CA GLU A 532 31.33 -2.58 -1.94
C GLU A 532 32.31 -2.09 -0.88
N ILE A 533 32.17 -2.57 0.35
CA ILE A 533 33.13 -2.35 1.44
C ILE A 533 34.11 -3.53 1.51
N ASP A 534 33.57 -4.75 1.43
CA ASP A 534 34.31 -5.99 1.70
C ASP A 534 33.72 -7.11 0.83
N GLY A 535 34.41 -7.52 -0.20
CA GLY A 535 33.91 -8.55 -1.12
C GLY A 535 34.43 -8.38 -2.54
N PRO A 536 33.87 -9.11 -3.51
CA PRO A 536 34.19 -8.92 -4.91
C PRO A 536 33.86 -7.51 -5.39
N ARG A 537 34.63 -6.98 -6.31
CA ARG A 537 34.44 -5.63 -6.84
C ARG A 537 33.04 -5.45 -7.41
N LEU A 538 32.31 -4.46 -6.88
CA LEU A 538 31.00 -4.04 -7.35
C LEU A 538 30.84 -2.52 -7.18
N GLY A 539 30.98 -1.77 -8.27
CA GLY A 539 30.66 -0.36 -8.33
C GLY A 539 29.42 -0.15 -9.19
N ILE A 540 28.52 0.70 -8.74
CA ILE A 540 27.30 1.04 -9.48
C ILE A 540 26.91 2.49 -9.24
N ASP A 541 26.52 3.15 -10.31
CA ASP A 541 25.88 4.46 -10.31
C ASP A 541 24.40 4.29 -10.70
N VAL A 542 23.50 4.83 -9.88
CA VAL A 542 22.07 4.79 -10.14
C VAL A 542 21.55 6.21 -10.28
N TRP A 543 20.84 6.49 -11.36
CA TRP A 543 20.14 7.76 -11.54
C TRP A 543 18.64 7.55 -11.65
N GLN A 544 17.88 8.43 -11.04
CA GLN A 544 16.42 8.37 -11.02
C GLN A 544 15.85 9.76 -11.32
N VAL A 545 14.89 9.80 -12.22
CA VAL A 545 14.10 10.99 -12.56
C VAL A 545 12.65 10.68 -12.29
N ASP A 546 12.09 11.31 -11.27
CA ASP A 546 10.73 11.09 -10.83
C ASP A 546 9.83 12.30 -11.14
N VAL A 547 8.62 12.02 -11.62
CA VAL A 547 7.49 12.95 -11.57
C VAL A 547 6.54 12.43 -10.51
N ASN A 548 6.32 13.22 -9.47
CA ASN A 548 5.48 12.84 -8.34
C ASN A 548 4.23 13.72 -8.31
N ALA A 549 3.08 13.12 -8.02
CA ALA A 549 1.83 13.82 -7.76
C ALA A 549 1.17 13.24 -6.51
N GLN A 550 0.61 14.12 -5.66
CA GLN A 550 -0.08 13.74 -4.41
C GLN A 550 -1.44 14.43 -4.33
N PHE A 551 -2.46 13.74 -3.84
CA PHE A 551 -3.83 14.25 -3.70
C PHE A 551 -4.52 13.76 -2.45
#